data_53b9beb8bf59150b9c884d764ca56400
#
_entry.id   53b9beb8bf59150b9c884d764ca56400
#
_cell.length_a   1.000
_cell.length_b   1.000
_cell.length_c   1.000
_cell.angle_alpha   90.00
_cell.angle_beta   90.00
_cell.angle_gamma   90.00
#
_symmetry.space_group_name_H-M   'P 1'
#
loop_
_entity.id
_entity.type
_entity.pdbx_description
1 polymer ?
#
loop_
_entity_poly.entity_id
_entity_poly.type
_entity_poly.pdbx_seq_one_letter_code
_entity_poly.pdbx_strand_id
1 'polypeptide(L)'
;MEQVWTYVGDPRRYPDWAGNVIGITGLATVERDAEFQQVSKSPVGKAETTFRIEELDDLRTIKLRCQQSGYYSRWVLTEAQASTFAEVEIGIEPTAVQYRLLFGALGKRYFRRLVERALDGLRRTVEPGANRPPSQPGSG
;
A
#
# COMPACT_ATOMS: atom_id res chain seq x y z
N MET A 1 6.55 8.49 13.84
CA MET A 1 5.22 8.16 13.30
C MET A 1 4.79 9.08 12.15
N GLU A 2 4.98 10.38 12.29
CA GLU A 2 4.62 11.33 11.24
C GLU A 2 5.34 11.07 9.91
N GLN A 3 6.60 10.70 9.95
CA GLN A 3 7.38 10.41 8.75
C GLN A 3 6.78 9.21 7.99
N VAL A 4 6.41 8.16 8.69
CA VAL A 4 5.80 6.99 8.07
C VAL A 4 4.41 7.34 7.53
N TRP A 5 3.64 8.09 8.28
CA TRP A 5 2.30 8.52 7.88
C TRP A 5 2.32 9.40 6.62
N THR A 6 3.34 10.21 6.44
CA THR A 6 3.50 11.03 5.24
C THR A 6 3.41 10.19 3.96
N TYR A 7 3.93 8.96 4.00
CA TYR A 7 3.90 8.05 2.86
C TYR A 7 2.65 7.16 2.86
N VAL A 8 2.28 6.60 3.99
CA VAL A 8 1.19 5.62 4.09
C VAL A 8 -0.17 6.29 4.07
N GLY A 9 -0.32 7.42 4.75
CA GLY A 9 -1.59 8.12 4.90
C GLY A 9 -1.98 9.00 3.71
N ASP A 10 -1.16 9.06 2.68
CA ASP A 10 -1.45 9.85 1.48
C ASP A 10 -1.26 9.01 0.22
N PRO A 11 -2.36 8.54 -0.40
CA PRO A 11 -2.27 7.73 -1.62
C PRO A 11 -1.51 8.40 -2.76
N ARG A 12 -1.44 9.72 -2.80
CA ARG A 12 -0.69 10.45 -3.83
C ARG A 12 0.82 10.17 -3.76
N ARG A 13 1.29 9.67 -2.62
CA ARG A 13 2.70 9.29 -2.40
C ARG A 13 2.99 7.84 -2.74
N TYR A 14 1.98 7.04 -3.01
CA TYR A 14 2.15 5.60 -3.24
C TYR A 14 3.08 5.28 -4.42
N PRO A 15 3.10 6.03 -5.51
CA PRO A 15 4.08 5.78 -6.57
C PRO A 15 5.54 5.85 -6.12
N ASP A 16 5.81 6.58 -5.05
CA ASP A 16 7.18 6.76 -4.54
C ASP A 16 7.73 5.51 -3.84
N TRP A 17 6.86 4.66 -3.29
CA TRP A 17 7.30 3.53 -2.48
C TRP A 17 6.57 2.22 -2.79
N ALA A 18 5.36 2.25 -3.28
CA ALA A 18 4.61 1.06 -3.64
C ALA A 18 4.95 0.67 -5.09
N GLY A 19 5.79 -0.34 -5.26
CA GLY A 19 6.39 -0.66 -6.56
C GLY A 19 5.44 -1.04 -7.68
N ASN A 20 4.20 -1.43 -7.35
CA ASN A 20 3.18 -1.74 -8.34
C ASN A 20 2.32 -0.54 -8.73
N VAL A 21 2.41 0.58 -8.01
CA VAL A 21 1.63 1.78 -8.28
C VAL A 21 2.43 2.73 -9.16
N ILE A 22 1.90 3.06 -10.33
CA ILE A 22 2.55 3.95 -11.30
C ILE A 22 2.12 5.39 -11.08
N GLY A 23 0.84 5.63 -10.82
CA GLY A 23 0.31 6.98 -10.65
C GLY A 23 -1.03 7.01 -9.94
N ILE A 24 -1.28 8.15 -9.33
CA ILE A 24 -2.55 8.46 -8.65
C ILE A 24 -3.06 9.79 -9.22
N THR A 25 -4.35 9.83 -9.58
CA THR A 25 -5.00 11.03 -10.08
C THR A 25 -6.37 11.22 -9.45
N GLY A 26 -6.85 12.45 -9.43
CA GLY A 26 -8.20 12.76 -8.96
C GLY A 26 -8.36 12.88 -7.46
N LEU A 27 -7.27 12.87 -6.70
CA LEU A 27 -7.31 13.05 -5.24
C LEU A 27 -6.79 14.44 -4.87
N ALA A 28 -7.70 15.38 -4.71
CA ALA A 28 -7.35 16.74 -4.32
C ALA A 28 -7.08 16.84 -2.82
N THR A 29 -7.90 16.18 -2.00
CA THR A 29 -7.82 16.18 -0.55
C THR A 29 -7.93 14.76 -0.03
N VAL A 30 -7.04 14.40 0.89
CA VAL A 30 -7.10 13.10 1.55
C VAL A 30 -8.14 13.17 2.66
N GLU A 31 -9.30 12.58 2.40
CA GLU A 31 -10.40 12.56 3.35
C GLU A 31 -11.19 11.26 3.20
N ARG A 32 -11.94 10.91 4.22
CA ARG A 32 -12.80 9.73 4.21
C ARG A 32 -13.83 9.84 3.08
N ASP A 33 -14.09 8.72 2.43
CA ASP A 33 -15.00 8.58 1.28
C ASP A 33 -14.52 9.24 -0.01
N ALA A 34 -13.34 9.85 -0.03
CA ALA A 34 -12.75 10.37 -1.26
C ALA A 34 -12.40 9.22 -2.22
N GLU A 35 -12.63 9.45 -3.49
CA GLU A 35 -12.29 8.51 -4.57
C GLU A 35 -11.15 9.06 -5.41
N PHE A 36 -10.37 8.15 -5.98
CA PHE A 36 -9.26 8.51 -6.86
C PHE A 36 -9.01 7.39 -7.87
N GLN A 37 -8.28 7.73 -8.92
CA GLN A 37 -7.85 6.76 -9.93
C GLN A 37 -6.42 6.31 -9.65
N GLN A 38 -6.18 5.01 -9.72
CA GLN A 38 -4.85 4.44 -9.57
C GLN A 38 -4.48 3.68 -10.82
N VAL A 39 -3.29 3.98 -11.34
CA VAL A 39 -2.68 3.22 -12.43
C VAL A 39 -1.65 2.28 -11.80
N SER A 40 -1.80 1.01 -12.05
CA SER A 40 -0.94 -0.04 -11.48
C SER A 40 -0.34 -0.91 -12.57
N LYS A 41 0.80 -1.52 -12.28
CA LYS A 41 1.38 -2.54 -13.13
C LYS A 41 0.59 -3.84 -12.99
N SER A 42 0.35 -4.51 -14.11
CA SER A 42 -0.24 -5.83 -14.12
C SER A 42 0.58 -6.76 -15.04
N PRO A 43 0.41 -8.08 -14.94
CA PRO A 43 1.11 -9.03 -15.81
C PRO A 43 0.85 -8.81 -17.30
N VAL A 44 -0.25 -8.17 -17.65
CA VAL A 44 -0.66 -7.92 -19.04
C VAL A 44 -0.54 -6.43 -19.42
N GLY A 45 0.14 -5.63 -18.63
CA GLY A 45 0.33 -4.20 -18.89
C GLY A 45 -0.07 -3.31 -17.71
N LYS A 46 -0.70 -2.18 -18.01
CA LYS A 46 -1.17 -1.23 -17.00
C LYS A 46 -2.65 -1.41 -16.76
N ALA A 47 -3.07 -1.33 -15.50
CA ALA A 47 -4.47 -1.35 -15.11
C ALA A 47 -4.82 -0.04 -14.42
N GLU A 48 -5.94 0.55 -14.83
CA GLU A 48 -6.49 1.74 -14.18
C GLU A 48 -7.73 1.34 -13.39
N THR A 49 -7.74 1.67 -12.10
CA THR A 49 -8.82 1.30 -11.19
C THR A 49 -9.21 2.47 -10.31
N THR A 50 -10.44 2.45 -9.83
CA THR A 50 -10.96 3.46 -8.90
C THR A 50 -10.87 2.94 -7.48
N PHE A 51 -10.23 3.70 -6.62
CA PHE A 51 -10.14 3.42 -5.19
C PHE A 51 -10.93 4.41 -4.38
N ARG A 52 -11.38 3.96 -3.21
CA ARG A 52 -12.06 4.79 -2.23
C ARG A 52 -11.37 4.68 -0.88
N ILE A 53 -11.25 5.81 -0.20
CA ILE A 53 -10.75 5.82 1.18
C ILE A 53 -11.91 5.44 2.10
N GLU A 54 -11.93 4.20 2.58
CA GLU A 54 -13.01 3.70 3.45
C GLU A 54 -12.84 4.07 4.92
N GLU A 55 -11.60 4.03 5.39
CA GLU A 55 -11.27 4.42 6.76
C GLU A 55 -10.12 5.40 6.72
N LEU A 56 -10.18 6.42 7.56
CA LEU A 56 -9.10 7.37 7.74
C LEU A 56 -9.11 7.86 9.18
N ASP A 57 -8.09 7.48 9.92
CA ASP A 57 -7.80 7.98 11.25
C ASP A 57 -6.39 8.54 11.24
N ASP A 58 -6.28 9.86 11.32
CA ASP A 58 -5.02 10.58 11.09
C ASP A 58 -3.89 10.03 11.96
N LEU A 59 -2.72 9.85 11.36
CA LEU A 59 -1.51 9.27 11.96
C LEU A 59 -1.65 7.81 12.42
N ARG A 60 -2.77 7.15 12.12
CA ARG A 60 -3.01 5.81 12.64
C ARG A 60 -3.47 4.80 11.62
N THR A 61 -4.53 5.09 10.90
CA THR A 61 -5.18 4.09 10.03
C THR A 61 -5.61 4.68 8.71
N ILE A 62 -5.35 3.95 7.64
CA ILE A 62 -5.95 4.21 6.34
C ILE A 62 -6.35 2.89 5.69
N LYS A 63 -7.57 2.84 5.16
CA LYS A 63 -8.06 1.69 4.39
C LYS A 63 -8.54 2.17 3.03
N LEU A 64 -8.03 1.53 2.00
CA LEU A 64 -8.38 1.80 0.61
C LEU A 64 -9.05 0.57 0.01
N ARG A 65 -10.09 0.79 -0.78
CA ARG A 65 -10.78 -0.28 -1.49
C ARG A 65 -10.89 0.03 -2.96
N CYS A 66 -10.53 -0.95 -3.79
CA CYS A 66 -10.77 -0.92 -5.23
C CYS A 66 -12.25 -1.18 -5.51
N GLN A 67 -12.90 -0.28 -6.24
CA GLN A 67 -14.33 -0.37 -6.51
C GLN A 67 -14.67 -1.47 -7.53
N GLN A 68 -13.75 -1.83 -8.40
CA GLN A 68 -13.96 -2.85 -9.42
C GLN A 68 -13.77 -4.27 -8.88
N SER A 69 -12.68 -4.52 -8.15
CA SER A 69 -12.29 -5.89 -7.76
C SER A 69 -12.62 -6.24 -6.32
N GLY A 70 -12.90 -5.25 -5.46
CA GLY A 70 -13.03 -5.48 -4.03
C GLY A 70 -11.70 -5.67 -3.31
N TYR A 71 -10.58 -5.48 -4.02
CA TYR A 71 -9.26 -5.47 -3.39
C TYR A 71 -9.19 -4.34 -2.36
N TYR A 72 -8.60 -4.62 -1.21
CA TYR A 72 -8.41 -3.61 -0.18
C TYR A 72 -7.04 -3.72 0.46
N SER A 73 -6.57 -2.59 0.96
CA SER A 73 -5.41 -2.54 1.84
C SER A 73 -5.76 -1.70 3.06
N ARG A 74 -5.41 -2.20 4.23
CA ARG A 74 -5.63 -1.50 5.50
C ARG A 74 -4.31 -1.40 6.23
N TRP A 75 -3.87 -0.19 6.48
CA TRP A 75 -2.65 0.11 7.20
C TRP A 75 -2.97 0.63 8.58
N VAL A 76 -2.29 0.09 9.58
CA VAL A 76 -2.39 0.56 10.96
C VAL A 76 -0.99 0.85 11.47
N LEU A 77 -0.78 2.06 11.92
CA LEU A 77 0.48 2.48 12.52
C LEU A 77 0.34 2.53 14.04
N THR A 78 1.33 1.97 14.71
CA THR A 78 1.40 1.97 16.17
C THR A 78 2.76 2.47 16.59
N GLU A 79 2.80 3.44 17.49
CA GLU A 79 4.04 3.94 18.04
C GLU A 79 4.42 3.12 19.28
N ALA A 80 5.66 2.65 19.31
CA ALA A 80 6.20 1.92 20.44
C ALA A 80 7.64 2.34 20.70
N GLN A 81 7.88 3.01 21.82
CA GLN A 81 9.17 3.57 22.18
C GLN A 81 9.68 4.51 21.08
N ALA A 82 10.87 4.25 20.51
CA ALA A 82 11.42 5.08 19.44
C ALA A 82 11.10 4.57 18.04
N SER A 83 10.20 3.61 17.92
CA SER A 83 9.89 2.95 16.65
C SER A 83 8.41 3.07 16.28
N THR A 84 8.13 3.00 14.98
CA THR A 84 6.77 2.90 14.46
C THR A 84 6.56 1.51 13.90
N PHE A 85 5.50 0.84 14.33
CA PHE A 85 5.06 -0.42 13.76
C PHE A 85 4.02 -0.14 12.69
N ALA A 86 4.25 -0.66 11.49
CA ALA A 86 3.29 -0.62 10.40
C ALA A 86 2.74 -2.02 10.18
N GLU A 87 1.45 -2.19 10.39
CA GLU A 87 0.74 -3.42 10.06
C GLU A 87 -0.08 -3.18 8.80
N VAL A 88 0.00 -4.10 7.86
CA VAL A 88 -0.81 -4.03 6.65
C VAL A 88 -1.60 -5.30 6.47
N GLU A 89 -2.88 -5.14 6.21
CA GLU A 89 -3.77 -6.19 5.80
C GLU A 89 -4.17 -5.95 4.35
N ILE A 90 -3.91 -6.92 3.50
CA ILE A 90 -4.28 -6.87 2.09
C ILE A 90 -5.19 -8.05 1.80
N GLY A 91 -6.29 -7.80 1.11
CA GLY A 91 -7.22 -8.84 0.77
C GLY A 91 -8.12 -8.48 -0.40
N ILE A 92 -9.00 -9.38 -0.72
CA ILE A 92 -10.03 -9.18 -1.71
C ILE A 92 -11.36 -9.63 -1.10
N GLU A 93 -12.36 -8.77 -1.18
CA GLU A 93 -13.74 -9.09 -0.84
C GLU A 93 -14.58 -8.94 -2.11
N PRO A 94 -14.50 -9.92 -3.03
CA PRO A 94 -15.18 -9.79 -4.30
C PRO A 94 -16.69 -9.91 -4.13
N THR A 95 -17.40 -9.09 -4.86
CA THR A 95 -18.86 -9.12 -4.89
C THR A 95 -19.40 -10.29 -5.73
N ALA A 96 -18.55 -10.91 -6.56
CA ALA A 96 -18.92 -12.01 -7.44
C ALA A 96 -18.32 -13.34 -6.95
N VAL A 97 -19.12 -14.38 -6.94
CA VAL A 97 -18.72 -15.73 -6.53
C VAL A 97 -17.54 -16.27 -7.34
N GLN A 98 -17.46 -15.90 -8.62
CA GLN A 98 -16.40 -16.28 -9.54
C GLN A 98 -15.02 -15.87 -9.03
N TYR A 99 -14.91 -14.66 -8.50
CA TYR A 99 -13.66 -14.15 -7.97
C TYR A 99 -13.28 -14.81 -6.65
N ARG A 100 -14.26 -15.20 -5.84
CA ARG A 100 -13.99 -15.92 -4.58
C ARG A 100 -13.34 -17.27 -4.84
N LEU A 101 -13.78 -18.00 -5.86
CA LEU A 101 -13.21 -19.28 -6.22
C LEU A 101 -11.80 -19.13 -6.80
N LEU A 102 -11.61 -18.16 -7.68
CA LEU A 102 -10.32 -17.93 -8.32
C LEU A 102 -9.24 -17.48 -7.30
N PHE A 103 -9.57 -16.56 -6.41
CA PHE A 103 -8.63 -16.02 -5.44
C PHE A 103 -8.46 -16.89 -4.19
N GLY A 104 -9.42 -17.74 -3.87
CA GLY A 104 -9.31 -18.67 -2.76
C GLY A 104 -8.22 -19.73 -2.94
N ALA A 105 -7.96 -20.16 -4.18
CA ALA A 105 -6.95 -21.17 -4.49
C ALA A 105 -5.54 -20.59 -4.64
N LEU A 106 -5.39 -19.37 -5.15
CA LEU A 106 -4.11 -18.75 -5.47
C LEU A 106 -3.73 -17.57 -4.57
N GLY A 107 -4.71 -17.10 -3.77
CA GLY A 107 -4.64 -15.78 -3.15
C GLY A 107 -3.60 -15.63 -2.05
N LYS A 108 -3.40 -16.64 -1.20
CA LYS A 108 -2.56 -16.49 0.00
C LYS A 108 -1.10 -16.18 -0.33
N ARG A 109 -0.51 -16.88 -1.31
CA ARG A 109 0.89 -16.63 -1.71
C ARG A 109 1.06 -15.29 -2.40
N TYR A 110 0.12 -14.96 -3.27
CA TYR A 110 0.14 -13.70 -4.02
C TYR A 110 0.03 -12.51 -3.06
N PHE A 111 -0.92 -12.55 -2.14
CA PHE A 111 -1.12 -11.47 -1.16
C PHE A 111 0.04 -11.36 -0.18
N ARG A 112 0.63 -12.47 0.23
CA ARG A 112 1.84 -12.45 1.07
C ARG A 112 2.98 -11.70 0.37
N ARG A 113 3.20 -11.98 -0.91
CA ARG A 113 4.22 -11.28 -1.69
C ARG A 113 3.93 -9.79 -1.86
N LEU A 114 2.66 -9.43 -2.05
CA LEU A 114 2.27 -8.02 -2.12
C LEU A 114 2.54 -7.30 -0.81
N VAL A 115 2.20 -7.92 0.31
CA VAL A 115 2.46 -7.37 1.65
C VAL A 115 3.96 -7.19 1.86
N GLU A 116 4.76 -8.21 1.57
CA GLU A 116 6.21 -8.15 1.73
C GLU A 116 6.84 -7.04 0.87
N ARG A 117 6.43 -6.93 -0.39
CA ARG A 117 6.91 -5.87 -1.29
C ARG A 117 6.50 -4.48 -0.84
N ALA A 118 5.28 -4.33 -0.35
CA ALA A 118 4.79 -3.05 0.15
C ALA A 118 5.58 -2.61 1.39
N LEU A 119 5.79 -3.52 2.32
CA LEU A 119 6.57 -3.25 3.53
C LEU A 119 8.04 -2.94 3.20
N ASP A 120 8.65 -3.70 2.30
CA ASP A 120 10.02 -3.45 1.86
C ASP A 120 10.16 -2.11 1.15
N GLY A 121 9.22 -1.76 0.28
CA GLY A 121 9.20 -0.47 -0.41
C GLY A 121 9.06 0.70 0.56
N LEU A 122 8.16 0.58 1.51
CA LEU A 122 7.96 1.59 2.54
C LEU A 122 9.21 1.74 3.41
N ARG A 123 9.78 0.62 3.85
CA ARG A 123 10.98 0.61 4.67
C ARG A 123 12.16 1.27 3.98
N ARG A 124 12.40 0.95 2.72
CA ARG A 124 13.48 1.57 1.93
C ARG A 124 13.31 3.06 1.78
N THR A 125 12.09 3.53 1.68
CA THR A 125 11.77 4.95 1.52
C THR A 125 11.94 5.72 2.83
N VAL A 126 11.46 5.15 3.93
CA VAL A 126 11.49 5.79 5.26
C VAL A 126 12.85 5.64 5.94
N GLU A 127 13.52 4.49 5.75
CA GLU A 127 14.80 4.16 6.38
C GLU A 127 15.89 3.90 5.33
N PRO A 128 16.27 4.90 4.52
CA PRO A 128 17.26 4.68 3.47
C PRO A 128 18.62 4.20 4.00
N GLY A 129 18.98 4.55 5.23
CA GLY A 129 20.22 4.09 5.85
C GLY A 129 20.21 2.62 6.25
N ALA A 130 19.06 2.03 6.54
CA ALA A 130 18.92 0.64 6.95
C ALA A 130 19.16 -0.36 5.82
N ASN A 131 19.04 0.08 4.59
CA ASN A 131 19.21 -0.75 3.39
C ASN A 131 20.60 -0.62 2.75
N ARG A 132 21.49 0.13 3.34
CA ARG A 132 22.88 0.18 2.86
C ARG A 132 23.56 -1.14 3.18
N PRO A 133 24.26 -1.75 2.21
CA PRO A 133 25.06 -2.93 2.49
C PRO A 133 26.04 -2.61 3.63
N PRO A 134 26.13 -3.49 4.65
CA PRO A 134 27.00 -3.21 5.80
C PRO A 134 28.49 -3.18 5.46
N SER A 135 28.84 -3.52 4.27
CA SER A 135 30.23 -3.64 3.83
C SER A 135 30.57 -2.68 2.69
N GLN A 136 30.43 -1.37 2.93
CA GLN A 136 30.98 -0.39 2.00
C GLN A 136 31.92 0.57 2.72
N PRO A 137 33.00 0.07 3.29
CA PRO A 137 33.93 0.94 4.01
C PRO A 137 34.73 1.86 3.11
N GLY A 138 34.70 1.66 1.83
CA GLY A 138 35.43 2.49 0.88
C GLY A 138 34.59 3.51 0.14
N SER A 139 33.31 3.55 0.37
CA SER A 139 32.37 4.44 -0.35
C SER A 139 32.07 5.71 0.43
N GLY A 140 32.89 6.01 1.39
CA GLY A 140 32.78 7.25 2.19
C GLY A 140 33.14 8.46 1.37
#